data_e6a28423ca737b3a3411967596a0ca31
#
_entry.id   e6a28423ca737b3a3411967596a0ca31
#
_cell.length_a   1.000
_cell.length_b   1.000
_cell.length_c   1.000
_cell.angle_alpha   90.00
_cell.angle_beta   90.00
_cell.angle_gamma   90.00
#
_symmetry.space_group_name_H-M   'P 1'
#
loop_
_entity.id
_entity.type
_entity.pdbx_description
1 polymer ?
#
loop_
_entity_poly.entity_id
_entity_poly.type
_entity_poly.pdbx_seq_one_letter_code
_entity_poly.pdbx_strand_id
1 'polypeptide(L)'
;MNSKSIIFGIKGYKLTKKERILFKRHKPWGIILFSRNIQSISQLKELILDIKQCFKQKNYPILIDTEGGKVSRLNKIIDLSLFSQNYFEKIYKKDKKLFFTYYKIYIDSVSSILKDVGININTVPVLDVRRKNAHDIIGSRSFSENTKTVSTMGKICINYYKRNKIATVIKHIPGHGLSR
;
A
#
# COMPACT_ATOMS: atom_id res chain seq x y z
N MET A 1 0.22 14.79 20.89
CA MET A 1 -0.73 13.73 21.33
C MET A 1 0.06 12.45 21.57
N ASN A 2 -0.10 11.82 22.76
CA ASN A 2 0.51 10.51 23.00
C ASN A 2 -0.32 9.43 22.27
N SER A 3 0.08 9.10 21.04
CA SER A 3 -0.49 7.96 20.31
C SER A 3 0.25 6.67 20.68
N LYS A 4 -0.48 5.56 20.77
CA LYS A 4 0.13 4.24 20.98
C LYS A 4 0.76 3.76 19.68
N SER A 5 1.92 3.09 19.76
CA SER A 5 2.63 2.48 18.62
C SER A 5 1.89 1.25 18.08
N ILE A 6 0.64 1.44 17.64
CA ILE A 6 -0.22 0.40 17.13
C ILE A 6 -1.02 0.90 15.93
N ILE A 7 -1.25 0.05 14.96
CA ILE A 7 -2.10 0.28 13.79
C ILE A 7 -3.30 -0.66 13.89
N PHE A 8 -4.51 -0.13 13.79
CA PHE A 8 -5.74 -0.94 13.80
C PHE A 8 -6.33 -1.06 12.39
N GLY A 9 -6.92 -2.21 12.09
CA GLY A 9 -7.90 -2.37 11.02
C GLY A 9 -9.31 -2.05 11.53
N ILE A 10 -10.26 -1.94 10.58
CA ILE A 10 -11.68 -1.74 10.89
C ILE A 10 -12.55 -2.84 10.27
N LYS A 11 -13.76 -3.00 10.79
CA LYS A 11 -14.63 -4.11 10.45
C LYS A 11 -15.23 -3.99 9.04
N GLY A 12 -15.77 -2.84 8.67
CA GLY A 12 -16.59 -2.69 7.47
C GLY A 12 -16.49 -1.33 6.80
N TYR A 13 -17.52 -0.97 6.05
CA TYR A 13 -17.60 0.25 5.24
C TYR A 13 -17.83 1.54 6.02
N LYS A 14 -18.24 1.42 7.30
CA LYS A 14 -18.52 2.54 8.21
C LYS A 14 -17.94 2.21 9.59
N LEU A 15 -17.56 3.23 10.35
CA LEU A 15 -17.14 3.04 11.74
C LEU A 15 -18.34 2.68 12.62
N THR A 16 -18.20 1.61 13.39
CA THR A 16 -19.14 1.23 14.43
C THR A 16 -18.99 2.14 15.66
N LYS A 17 -20.05 2.20 16.51
CA LYS A 17 -19.97 2.90 17.82
C LYS A 17 -18.82 2.37 18.68
N LYS A 18 -18.62 1.04 18.69
CA LYS A 18 -17.54 0.39 19.47
C LYS A 18 -16.16 0.81 18.97
N GLU A 19 -15.93 0.86 17.66
CA GLU A 19 -14.66 1.32 17.08
C GLU A 19 -14.38 2.79 17.40
N ARG A 20 -15.38 3.66 17.32
CA ARG A 20 -15.21 5.08 17.70
C ARG A 20 -14.79 5.24 19.16
N ILE A 21 -15.39 4.47 20.09
CA ILE A 21 -15.02 4.47 21.51
C ILE A 21 -13.59 3.94 21.67
N LEU A 22 -13.26 2.82 21.02
CA LEU A 22 -11.93 2.22 21.05
C LEU A 22 -10.84 3.20 20.59
N PHE A 23 -11.08 3.88 19.46
CA PHE A 23 -10.13 4.83 18.89
C PHE A 23 -9.91 6.05 19.80
N LYS A 24 -10.98 6.62 20.32
CA LYS A 24 -10.89 7.74 21.29
C LYS A 24 -10.12 7.35 22.55
N ARG A 25 -10.34 6.12 23.06
CA ARG A 25 -9.70 5.62 24.29
C ARG A 25 -8.23 5.27 24.09
N HIS A 26 -7.90 4.55 23.00
CA HIS A 26 -6.57 3.96 22.81
C HIS A 26 -5.65 4.76 21.88
N LYS A 27 -6.18 5.68 21.07
CA LYS A 27 -5.43 6.58 20.20
C LYS A 27 -4.32 5.86 19.42
N PRO A 28 -4.68 4.88 18.55
CA PRO A 28 -3.69 4.19 17.72
C PRO A 28 -2.92 5.20 16.84
N TRP A 29 -1.69 4.84 16.44
CA TRP A 29 -0.88 5.67 15.56
C TRP A 29 -1.49 5.82 14.17
N GLY A 30 -2.14 4.78 13.66
CA GLY A 30 -2.75 4.81 12.35
C GLY A 30 -3.84 3.75 12.18
N ILE A 31 -4.58 3.87 11.06
CA ILE A 31 -5.59 2.90 10.64
C ILE A 31 -5.19 2.31 9.30
N ILE A 32 -5.22 0.98 9.16
CA ILE A 32 -5.01 0.28 7.90
C ILE A 32 -6.35 -0.20 7.32
N LEU A 33 -6.55 0.05 6.02
CA LEU A 33 -7.75 -0.32 5.29
C LEU A 33 -7.52 -1.55 4.42
N PHE A 34 -8.55 -2.39 4.32
CA PHE A 34 -8.58 -3.61 3.52
C PHE A 34 -9.73 -3.58 2.52
N SER A 35 -9.77 -4.49 1.56
CA SER A 35 -10.85 -4.58 0.55
C SER A 35 -12.25 -4.62 1.15
N ARG A 36 -12.43 -5.18 2.36
CA ARG A 36 -13.70 -5.19 3.09
C ARG A 36 -14.19 -3.81 3.54
N ASN A 37 -13.31 -2.81 3.51
CA ASN A 37 -13.62 -1.43 3.91
C ASN A 37 -13.95 -0.53 2.71
N ILE A 38 -13.86 -1.05 1.49
CA ILE A 38 -13.93 -0.27 0.25
C ILE A 38 -15.08 -0.78 -0.61
N GLN A 39 -16.00 0.12 -0.96
CA GLN A 39 -17.13 -0.15 -1.83
C GLN A 39 -17.12 0.76 -3.07
N SER A 40 -16.90 2.07 -2.86
CA SER A 40 -16.80 3.09 -3.89
C SER A 40 -15.87 4.22 -3.42
N ILE A 41 -15.50 5.13 -4.33
CA ILE A 41 -14.71 6.33 -4.00
C ILE A 41 -15.43 7.21 -2.98
N SER A 42 -16.73 7.48 -3.19
CA SER A 42 -17.52 8.32 -2.28
C SER A 42 -17.63 7.71 -0.89
N GLN A 43 -17.98 6.43 -0.79
CA GLN A 43 -18.06 5.73 0.50
C GLN A 43 -16.69 5.73 1.21
N LEU A 44 -15.59 5.52 0.49
CA LEU A 44 -14.25 5.50 1.07
C LEU A 44 -13.84 6.88 1.60
N LYS A 45 -14.16 7.95 0.88
CA LYS A 45 -13.97 9.34 1.35
C LYS A 45 -14.70 9.61 2.66
N GLU A 46 -15.98 9.24 2.74
CA GLU A 46 -16.78 9.38 3.96
C GLU A 46 -16.18 8.62 5.13
N LEU A 47 -15.79 7.35 4.92
CA LEU A 47 -15.16 6.54 5.94
C LEU A 47 -13.87 7.19 6.48
N ILE A 48 -13.01 7.69 5.59
CA ILE A 48 -11.75 8.32 5.97
C ILE A 48 -11.98 9.64 6.71
N LEU A 49 -12.96 10.43 6.30
CA LEU A 49 -13.37 11.64 7.02
C LEU A 49 -13.82 11.29 8.45
N ASP A 50 -14.66 10.28 8.60
CA ASP A 50 -15.12 9.77 9.88
C ASP A 50 -13.97 9.35 10.79
N ILE A 51 -12.97 8.62 10.23
CA ILE A 51 -11.77 8.22 10.98
C ILE A 51 -11.01 9.46 11.45
N LYS A 52 -10.73 10.40 10.55
CA LYS A 52 -9.98 11.62 10.87
C LYS A 52 -10.67 12.49 11.92
N GLN A 53 -12.01 12.54 11.90
CA GLN A 53 -12.81 13.25 12.91
C GLN A 53 -12.66 12.62 14.31
N CYS A 54 -12.56 11.28 14.41
CA CYS A 54 -12.34 10.62 15.70
C CYS A 54 -11.05 11.10 16.39
N PHE A 55 -10.02 11.46 15.61
CA PHE A 55 -8.72 11.89 16.10
C PHE A 55 -8.51 13.41 16.06
N LYS A 56 -9.45 14.16 15.51
CA LYS A 56 -9.34 15.62 15.27
C LYS A 56 -8.04 16.01 14.55
N GLN A 57 -7.58 15.16 13.60
CA GLN A 57 -6.30 15.33 12.92
C GLN A 57 -6.46 15.16 11.42
N LYS A 58 -6.23 16.25 10.65
CA LYS A 58 -6.36 16.28 9.18
C LYS A 58 -5.41 15.29 8.49
N ASN A 59 -4.17 15.20 8.98
CA ASN A 59 -3.12 14.33 8.41
C ASN A 59 -2.92 13.04 9.21
N TYR A 60 -4.02 12.50 9.77
CA TYR A 60 -3.96 11.23 10.48
C TYR A 60 -3.46 10.11 9.57
N PRO A 61 -2.57 9.20 10.05
CA PRO A 61 -2.04 8.09 9.26
C PRO A 61 -3.12 7.10 8.83
N ILE A 62 -3.38 7.03 7.53
CA ILE A 62 -4.28 6.05 6.90
C ILE A 62 -3.46 5.22 5.92
N LEU A 63 -3.41 3.91 6.16
CA LEU A 63 -2.60 2.96 5.43
C LEU A 63 -3.45 2.08 4.52
N ILE A 64 -2.85 1.62 3.41
CA ILE A 64 -3.45 0.63 2.52
C ILE A 64 -2.37 -0.25 1.89
N ASP A 65 -2.73 -1.51 1.56
CA ASP A 65 -1.92 -2.39 0.71
C ASP A 65 -2.37 -2.25 -0.75
N THR A 66 -1.66 -1.47 -1.55
CA THR A 66 -1.88 -1.40 -3.00
C THR A 66 -0.55 -1.61 -3.71
N GLU A 67 -0.15 -2.91 -3.79
CA GLU A 67 1.10 -3.34 -4.42
C GLU A 67 0.98 -3.43 -5.95
N GLY A 68 -0.24 -3.68 -6.43
CA GLY A 68 -0.52 -4.18 -7.75
C GLY A 68 -0.45 -5.72 -7.83
N GLY A 69 -0.93 -6.29 -8.95
CA GLY A 69 -1.04 -7.74 -9.08
C GLY A 69 -2.02 -8.36 -8.07
N LYS A 70 -1.60 -9.44 -7.41
CA LYS A 70 -2.44 -10.21 -6.45
C LYS A 70 -2.84 -9.40 -5.21
N VAL A 71 -2.10 -8.35 -4.86
CA VAL A 71 -2.34 -7.55 -3.65
C VAL A 71 -2.66 -6.10 -4.01
N SER A 72 -3.94 -5.84 -4.20
CA SER A 72 -4.50 -4.50 -4.31
C SER A 72 -5.82 -4.45 -3.54
N ARG A 73 -5.96 -3.47 -2.64
CA ARG A 73 -7.21 -3.29 -1.89
C ARG A 73 -8.20 -2.39 -2.62
N LEU A 74 -7.75 -1.75 -3.71
CA LEU A 74 -8.56 -0.85 -4.54
C LEU A 74 -9.29 -1.55 -5.70
N ASN A 75 -9.34 -2.88 -5.73
CA ASN A 75 -9.87 -3.67 -6.84
C ASN A 75 -11.34 -3.40 -7.20
N LYS A 76 -12.12 -2.78 -6.31
CA LYS A 76 -13.48 -2.29 -6.63
C LYS A 76 -13.51 -0.91 -7.27
N ILE A 77 -12.39 -0.20 -7.31
CA ILE A 77 -12.23 1.14 -7.86
C ILE A 77 -11.44 1.10 -9.15
N ILE A 78 -10.35 0.34 -9.16
CA ILE A 78 -9.44 0.20 -10.28
C ILE A 78 -8.86 -1.21 -10.33
N ASP A 79 -8.81 -1.80 -11.51
CA ASP A 79 -8.15 -3.09 -11.71
C ASP A 79 -6.63 -2.88 -11.91
N LEU A 80 -5.86 -3.39 -10.95
CA LEU A 80 -4.40 -3.36 -10.96
C LEU A 80 -3.80 -4.77 -11.06
N SER A 81 -4.60 -5.77 -11.41
CA SER A 81 -4.22 -7.20 -11.38
C SER A 81 -3.01 -7.53 -12.27
N LEU A 82 -2.84 -6.83 -13.39
CA LEU A 82 -1.72 -7.02 -14.31
C LEU A 82 -0.42 -6.35 -13.83
N PHE A 83 -0.51 -5.34 -12.98
CA PHE A 83 0.61 -4.46 -12.63
C PHE A 83 1.40 -4.93 -11.40
N SER A 84 1.81 -6.21 -11.38
CA SER A 84 2.65 -6.74 -10.30
C SER A 84 4.07 -6.15 -10.33
N GLN A 85 4.81 -6.23 -9.20
CA GLN A 85 6.21 -5.82 -9.18
C GLN A 85 7.07 -6.62 -10.18
N ASN A 86 6.77 -7.91 -10.35
CA ASN A 86 7.45 -8.75 -11.35
C ASN A 86 7.14 -8.33 -12.79
N TYR A 87 5.93 -7.84 -13.08
CA TYR A 87 5.60 -7.26 -14.39
C TYR A 87 6.51 -6.08 -14.72
N PHE A 88 6.69 -5.17 -13.79
CA PHE A 88 7.57 -4.02 -13.99
C PHE A 88 9.04 -4.40 -14.10
N GLU A 89 9.48 -5.45 -13.40
CA GLU A 89 10.84 -5.97 -13.54
C GLU A 89 11.09 -6.52 -14.95
N LYS A 90 10.12 -7.22 -15.55
CA LYS A 90 10.23 -7.70 -16.93
C LYS A 90 10.40 -6.54 -17.92
N ILE A 91 9.63 -5.46 -17.73
CA ILE A 91 9.80 -4.25 -18.58
C ILE A 91 11.18 -3.64 -18.34
N TYR A 92 11.62 -3.51 -17.09
CA TYR A 92 12.93 -2.94 -16.74
C TYR A 92 14.10 -3.68 -17.38
N LYS A 93 14.02 -5.02 -17.46
CA LYS A 93 15.02 -5.85 -18.14
C LYS A 93 15.01 -5.65 -19.65
N LYS A 94 13.84 -5.50 -20.24
CA LYS A 94 13.68 -5.37 -21.71
C LYS A 94 14.00 -3.96 -22.19
N ASP A 95 13.44 -2.94 -21.53
CA ASP A 95 13.59 -1.53 -21.90
C ASP A 95 13.46 -0.65 -20.67
N LYS A 96 14.58 -0.10 -20.20
CA LYS A 96 14.61 0.76 -19.03
C LYS A 96 13.86 2.07 -19.24
N LYS A 97 13.90 2.68 -20.45
CA LYS A 97 13.19 3.93 -20.75
C LYS A 97 11.68 3.73 -20.63
N LEU A 98 11.19 2.65 -21.23
CA LEU A 98 9.79 2.25 -21.16
C LEU A 98 9.35 1.97 -19.71
N PHE A 99 10.21 1.28 -18.94
CA PHE A 99 9.95 1.04 -17.54
C PHE A 99 9.76 2.34 -16.75
N PHE A 100 10.69 3.30 -16.88
CA PHE A 100 10.59 4.56 -16.14
C PHE A 100 9.30 5.31 -16.47
N THR A 101 8.90 5.32 -17.74
CA THR A 101 7.66 5.95 -18.18
C THR A 101 6.43 5.25 -17.60
N TYR A 102 6.30 3.95 -17.78
CA TYR A 102 5.10 3.21 -17.37
C TYR A 102 4.99 3.09 -15.85
N TYR A 103 6.11 2.86 -15.17
CA TYR A 103 6.10 2.75 -13.71
C TYR A 103 5.78 4.08 -13.04
N LYS A 104 6.24 5.19 -13.64
CA LYS A 104 5.85 6.53 -13.18
C LYS A 104 4.36 6.77 -13.35
N ILE A 105 3.79 6.49 -14.55
CA ILE A 105 2.35 6.64 -14.81
C ILE A 105 1.54 5.79 -13.82
N TYR A 106 1.93 4.54 -13.60
CA TYR A 106 1.29 3.65 -12.63
C TYR A 106 1.27 4.25 -11.22
N ILE A 107 2.43 4.67 -10.72
CA ILE A 107 2.52 5.24 -9.35
C ILE A 107 1.78 6.56 -9.25
N ASP A 108 1.84 7.42 -10.26
CA ASP A 108 1.11 8.70 -10.26
C ASP A 108 -0.40 8.47 -10.24
N SER A 109 -0.91 7.50 -11.01
CA SER A 109 -2.33 7.14 -11.04
C SER A 109 -2.81 6.59 -9.69
N VAL A 110 -2.08 5.63 -9.11
CA VAL A 110 -2.39 5.10 -7.77
C VAL A 110 -2.33 6.21 -6.73
N SER A 111 -1.28 7.03 -6.74
CA SER A 111 -1.12 8.13 -5.78
C SER A 111 -2.22 9.18 -5.90
N SER A 112 -2.71 9.44 -7.12
CA SER A 112 -3.83 10.36 -7.33
C SER A 112 -5.10 9.85 -6.66
N ILE A 113 -5.44 8.58 -6.84
CA ILE A 113 -6.59 7.95 -6.18
C ILE A 113 -6.43 8.00 -4.66
N LEU A 114 -5.26 7.61 -4.13
CA LEU A 114 -5.00 7.60 -2.70
C LEU A 114 -5.18 9.01 -2.07
N LYS A 115 -4.62 10.03 -2.71
CA LYS A 115 -4.78 11.43 -2.27
C LYS A 115 -6.23 11.88 -2.32
N ASP A 116 -6.94 11.57 -3.39
CA ASP A 116 -8.33 11.96 -3.58
C ASP A 116 -9.25 11.41 -2.50
N VAL A 117 -9.01 10.18 -2.06
CA VAL A 117 -9.78 9.57 -0.95
C VAL A 117 -9.23 9.92 0.44
N GLY A 118 -8.03 10.51 0.54
CA GLY A 118 -7.42 10.95 1.79
C GLY A 118 -6.54 9.90 2.48
N ILE A 119 -6.07 8.86 1.77
CA ILE A 119 -5.05 7.90 2.19
C ILE A 119 -3.68 8.53 1.97
N ASN A 120 -2.78 8.41 2.94
CA ASN A 120 -1.46 9.06 2.92
C ASN A 120 -0.28 8.09 3.04
N ILE A 121 -0.52 6.80 3.23
CA ILE A 121 0.52 5.78 3.32
C ILE A 121 0.13 4.56 2.46
N ASN A 122 1.02 4.15 1.53
CA ASN A 122 0.90 2.87 0.84
C ASN A 122 1.99 1.91 1.34
N THR A 123 1.62 0.69 1.71
CA THR A 123 2.57 -0.29 2.25
C THR A 123 3.33 -1.01 1.13
N VAL A 124 4.14 -0.26 0.44
CA VAL A 124 5.05 -0.65 -0.67
C VAL A 124 6.41 0.01 -0.48
N PRO A 125 7.47 -0.51 -1.11
CA PRO A 125 7.57 -1.72 -1.92
C PRO A 125 7.70 -3.01 -1.12
N VAL A 126 7.39 -4.15 -1.77
CA VAL A 126 7.80 -5.48 -1.30
C VAL A 126 9.26 -5.67 -1.68
N LEU A 127 10.15 -5.82 -0.68
CA LEU A 127 11.58 -6.01 -0.87
C LEU A 127 12.03 -7.47 -0.69
N ASP A 128 11.06 -8.37 -0.55
CA ASP A 128 11.36 -9.80 -0.54
C ASP A 128 12.02 -10.24 -1.84
N VAL A 129 13.10 -10.98 -1.74
CA VAL A 129 13.82 -11.56 -2.88
C VAL A 129 13.20 -12.93 -3.18
N ARG A 130 12.64 -13.10 -4.40
CA ARG A 130 12.05 -14.39 -4.79
C ARG A 130 13.11 -15.47 -4.82
N ARG A 131 12.81 -16.63 -4.27
CA ARG A 131 13.68 -17.80 -4.25
C ARG A 131 13.01 -18.99 -4.93
N LYS A 132 13.78 -19.79 -5.63
CA LYS A 132 13.35 -21.12 -6.10
C LYS A 132 12.98 -21.96 -4.87
N ASN A 133 11.91 -22.74 -4.98
CA ASN A 133 11.43 -23.61 -3.90
C ASN A 133 10.88 -22.91 -2.65
N ALA A 134 10.72 -21.58 -2.64
CA ALA A 134 9.98 -20.89 -1.60
C ALA A 134 8.47 -20.91 -1.88
N HIS A 135 7.66 -20.72 -0.83
CA HIS A 135 6.21 -20.63 -0.97
C HIS A 135 5.80 -19.47 -1.90
N ASP A 136 4.80 -19.68 -2.78
CA ASP A 136 4.37 -18.67 -3.78
C ASP A 136 3.61 -17.48 -3.19
N ILE A 137 3.58 -17.34 -1.87
CA ILE A 137 2.93 -16.19 -1.21
C ILE A 137 3.57 -14.85 -1.62
N ILE A 138 4.85 -14.85 -1.91
CA ILE A 138 5.56 -13.71 -2.47
C ILE A 138 5.44 -13.73 -4.00
N GLY A 139 5.91 -14.76 -4.68
CA GLY A 139 5.74 -14.93 -6.12
C GLY A 139 5.93 -13.65 -6.92
N SER A 140 4.90 -13.26 -7.68
CA SER A 140 4.89 -12.04 -8.50
C SER A 140 4.87 -10.72 -7.72
N ARG A 141 4.68 -10.75 -6.40
CA ARG A 141 4.79 -9.57 -5.53
C ARG A 141 6.23 -9.10 -5.38
N SER A 142 7.21 -9.98 -5.54
CA SER A 142 8.63 -9.60 -5.60
C SER A 142 8.99 -9.00 -6.95
N PHE A 143 9.86 -8.00 -6.95
CA PHE A 143 10.45 -7.51 -8.20
C PHE A 143 11.29 -8.60 -8.86
N SER A 144 12.20 -9.28 -8.14
CA SER A 144 13.19 -10.13 -8.75
C SER A 144 13.75 -11.20 -7.80
N GLU A 145 14.49 -12.15 -8.38
CA GLU A 145 15.36 -13.10 -7.68
C GLU A 145 16.74 -12.49 -7.37
N ASN A 146 17.06 -11.34 -7.96
CA ASN A 146 18.32 -10.63 -7.79
C ASN A 146 18.19 -9.50 -6.77
N THR A 147 18.99 -9.55 -5.71
CA THR A 147 18.96 -8.58 -4.59
C THR A 147 19.25 -7.15 -5.05
N LYS A 148 20.20 -6.96 -5.97
CA LYS A 148 20.54 -5.62 -6.52
C LYS A 148 19.36 -5.03 -7.30
N THR A 149 18.67 -5.86 -8.09
CA THR A 149 17.47 -5.44 -8.82
C THR A 149 16.35 -5.06 -7.86
N VAL A 150 16.07 -5.89 -6.84
CA VAL A 150 15.06 -5.59 -5.81
C VAL A 150 15.36 -4.27 -5.11
N SER A 151 16.61 -4.05 -4.68
CA SER A 151 17.03 -2.81 -4.03
C SER A 151 16.87 -1.59 -4.95
N THR A 152 17.30 -1.69 -6.21
CA THR A 152 17.20 -0.60 -7.19
C THR A 152 15.74 -0.23 -7.46
N MET A 153 14.90 -1.21 -7.76
CA MET A 153 13.49 -0.97 -8.07
C MET A 153 12.70 -0.50 -6.84
N GLY A 154 13.03 -1.03 -5.67
CA GLY A 154 12.49 -0.56 -4.40
C GLY A 154 12.79 0.91 -4.15
N LYS A 155 14.04 1.35 -4.37
CA LYS A 155 14.43 2.77 -4.26
C LYS A 155 13.65 3.66 -5.24
N ILE A 156 13.47 3.21 -6.48
CA ILE A 156 12.68 3.93 -7.49
C ILE A 156 11.22 4.07 -7.02
N CYS A 157 10.61 2.98 -6.54
CA CYS A 157 9.26 2.95 -6.00
C CYS A 157 9.08 4.01 -4.88
N ILE A 158 9.93 3.97 -3.87
CA ILE A 158 9.92 4.91 -2.74
C ILE A 158 10.02 6.35 -3.22
N ASN A 159 10.96 6.63 -4.14
CA ASN A 159 11.17 7.97 -4.66
C ASN A 159 9.95 8.51 -5.42
N TYR A 160 9.26 7.68 -6.21
CA TYR A 160 8.07 8.10 -6.95
C TYR A 160 6.88 8.36 -6.02
N TYR A 161 6.61 7.49 -5.03
CA TYR A 161 5.58 7.75 -4.03
C TYR A 161 5.89 9.00 -3.19
N LYS A 162 7.16 9.19 -2.78
CA LYS A 162 7.59 10.39 -2.03
C LYS A 162 7.33 11.68 -2.82
N ARG A 163 7.64 11.71 -4.13
CA ARG A 163 7.33 12.86 -5.01
C ARG A 163 5.83 13.14 -5.05
N ASN A 164 5.01 12.12 -4.96
CA ASN A 164 3.56 12.22 -4.88
C ASN A 164 3.03 12.52 -3.48
N LYS A 165 3.88 12.75 -2.48
CA LYS A 165 3.51 13.01 -1.08
C LYS A 165 2.73 11.84 -0.44
N ILE A 166 2.96 10.61 -0.88
CA ILE A 166 2.50 9.37 -0.26
C ILE A 166 3.68 8.75 0.48
N ALA A 167 3.53 8.50 1.78
CA ALA A 167 4.52 7.76 2.54
C ALA A 167 4.49 6.27 2.16
N THR A 168 5.63 5.59 2.36
CA THR A 168 5.79 4.17 2.02
C THR A 168 6.21 3.36 3.24
N VAL A 169 5.87 2.08 3.25
CA VAL A 169 6.35 1.10 4.24
C VAL A 169 6.99 -0.05 3.50
N ILE A 170 8.30 -0.21 3.69
CA ILE A 170 9.03 -1.36 3.13
C ILE A 170 8.63 -2.65 3.86
N LYS A 171 8.50 -3.74 3.12
CA LYS A 171 8.10 -5.03 3.66
C LYS A 171 8.66 -6.19 2.83
N HIS A 172 8.86 -7.35 3.40
CA HIS A 172 8.61 -7.72 4.77
C HIS A 172 9.96 -7.87 5.48
N ILE A 173 10.06 -7.46 6.73
CA ILE A 173 11.29 -7.58 7.50
C ILE A 173 11.04 -8.56 8.65
N PRO A 174 11.87 -9.59 8.80
CA PRO A 174 13.17 -9.88 8.15
C PRO A 174 13.08 -10.46 6.74
N GLY A 175 11.90 -10.82 6.22
CA GLY A 175 11.63 -11.26 4.86
C GLY A 175 10.80 -12.54 4.76
N HIS A 176 9.98 -12.62 3.72
CA HIS A 176 9.15 -13.79 3.38
C HIS A 176 9.74 -14.64 2.25
N GLY A 177 10.83 -14.20 1.63
CA GLY A 177 11.41 -14.87 0.46
C GLY A 177 11.95 -16.29 0.71
N LEU A 178 12.13 -16.67 1.98
CA LEU A 178 12.60 -17.99 2.41
C LEU A 178 11.53 -18.81 3.17
N SER A 179 10.32 -18.26 3.37
CA SER A 179 9.23 -18.99 4.04
C SER A 179 8.80 -20.19 3.21
N ARG A 180 8.55 -21.32 3.87
CA ARG A 180 8.01 -22.55 3.30
C ARG A 180 6.60 -22.79 3.78
#